data_70d8cd1cc78a44a0ffd1af478bba302b
#
_entry.id   70d8cd1cc78a44a0ffd1af478bba302b
#
_cell.length_a   1.000
_cell.length_b   1.000
_cell.length_c   1.000
_cell.angle_alpha   90.00
_cell.angle_beta   90.00
_cell.angle_gamma   90.00
#
_symmetry.space_group_name_H-M   'P 1'
#
loop_
_entity.id
_entity.type
_entity.pdbx_description
1 polymer ?
#
loop_
_entity_poly.entity_id
_entity_poly.type
_entity_poly.pdbx_seq_one_letter_code
_entity_poly.pdbx_strand_id
1 'polypeptide(L)'
;MDKFERLRPAGSLEKYSIVRLPLKFYFNVAVSANYTLPDFFTLPIKDYVYKACETLIDQHPILSAIPDNEESNDPWFVRLPEVDLSQPVSFQKRSRDFPEGDESDFELCELLQVQHSTGFTAPLPYWRLFILTDDANQRRFTAVYVFHHALGDGTSGKAFHETFLDALHAAASLNPGEAKKIIPSPKTPLLPNLEAVHPCTSTFSFILNTLFRAKVWSYRDPGLWTGAKIFIPIDTQLRQIVIPAAVSAGFRKNCRQNSASVTSGLQAAIARALFTHLPEKYTKVTLTGAISARRWLKEGITDQSMGVWVMDFGESFVRKQVNKYPDAFPWGDARKSRATIERTLSRRGKNTGVGLLKYVDNFQEFMQGKLGKDRGESFEVSNVGVLNPKQTEDPSRPQIGRVMFSQTPSASSAALAVSSITGGDGFLILGITWQKGVAEPELFDAVIDTLVKELHNAAQ
;
A
#
# COMPACT_ATOMS: atom_id res chain seq x y z
N MET A 1 -6.48 21.96 18.68
CA MET A 1 -6.50 20.69 19.48
C MET A 1 -5.67 20.76 20.77
N ASP A 2 -5.71 21.85 21.47
CA ASP A 2 -4.91 22.09 22.72
C ASP A 2 -5.22 21.14 23.90
N LYS A 3 -6.17 20.21 23.72
CA LYS A 3 -6.61 19.27 24.76
C LYS A 3 -5.93 17.89 24.70
N PHE A 4 -5.17 17.59 23.63
CA PHE A 4 -4.55 16.28 23.47
C PHE A 4 -3.06 16.31 23.84
N GLU A 5 -2.59 15.20 24.38
CA GLU A 5 -1.16 15.02 24.70
C GLU A 5 -0.33 15.01 23.42
N ARG A 6 0.65 15.93 23.30
CA ARG A 6 1.61 15.93 22.21
C ARG A 6 2.61 14.80 22.39
N LEU A 7 2.80 14.00 21.33
CA LEU A 7 3.69 12.83 21.35
C LEU A 7 5.07 13.15 20.75
N ARG A 8 5.10 13.50 19.48
CA ARG A 8 6.32 13.88 18.78
C ARG A 8 5.99 14.67 17.49
N PRO A 9 6.94 15.45 16.97
CA PRO A 9 6.78 16.06 15.65
C PRO A 9 6.77 14.99 14.55
N ALA A 10 6.06 15.27 13.46
CA ALA A 10 6.12 14.44 12.26
C ALA A 10 7.47 14.60 11.56
N GLY A 11 8.05 13.49 11.07
CA GLY A 11 9.22 13.49 10.19
C GLY A 11 8.87 13.97 8.78
N SER A 12 9.86 14.23 7.95
CA SER A 12 9.65 14.77 6.59
C SER A 12 8.79 13.84 5.71
N LEU A 13 8.99 12.52 5.82
CA LEU A 13 8.16 11.55 5.10
C LEU A 13 6.72 11.51 5.61
N GLU A 14 6.53 11.66 6.92
CA GLU A 14 5.20 11.76 7.53
C GLU A 14 4.51 13.08 7.16
N LYS A 15 5.23 14.21 7.19
CA LYS A 15 4.74 15.54 6.73
C LYS A 15 4.27 15.48 5.27
N TYR A 16 5.05 14.84 4.40
CA TYR A 16 4.66 14.59 3.01
C TYR A 16 3.35 13.80 2.90
N SER A 17 3.13 12.83 3.79
CA SER A 17 1.89 12.06 3.82
C SER A 17 0.71 12.87 4.38
N ILE A 18 0.93 13.65 5.45
CA ILE A 18 -0.08 14.46 6.12
C ILE A 18 -0.64 15.52 5.19
N VAL A 19 0.22 16.31 4.55
CA VAL A 19 -0.21 17.46 3.70
C VAL A 19 -1.06 17.04 2.50
N ARG A 20 -0.91 15.82 2.02
CA ARG A 20 -1.65 15.33 0.84
C ARG A 20 -3.13 15.12 1.10
N LEU A 21 -3.54 14.88 2.35
CA LEU A 21 -4.94 14.66 2.71
C LEU A 21 -5.80 15.93 2.55
N PRO A 22 -5.53 17.05 3.24
CA PRO A 22 -6.32 18.28 3.08
C PRO A 22 -6.23 18.84 1.66
N LEU A 23 -5.12 18.65 0.96
CA LEU A 23 -4.94 19.06 -0.44
C LEU A 23 -5.60 18.09 -1.45
N LYS A 24 -6.17 16.98 -1.02
CA LYS A 24 -6.82 15.96 -1.88
C LYS A 24 -5.90 15.34 -2.94
N PHE A 25 -4.62 15.21 -2.63
CA PHE A 25 -3.63 14.55 -3.47
C PHE A 25 -3.49 13.05 -3.19
N TYR A 26 -3.94 12.62 -2.01
CA TYR A 26 -3.89 11.23 -1.57
C TYR A 26 -4.70 11.06 -0.28
N PHE A 27 -5.43 9.95 -0.13
CA PHE A 27 -6.29 9.75 1.02
C PHE A 27 -5.78 8.67 1.97
N ASN A 28 -5.53 7.45 1.47
CA ASN A 28 -5.26 6.32 2.35
C ASN A 28 -4.62 5.12 1.65
N VAL A 29 -4.25 4.17 2.47
CA VAL A 29 -3.79 2.82 2.14
C VAL A 29 -4.80 1.83 2.74
N ALA A 30 -5.01 0.69 2.09
CA ALA A 30 -5.83 -0.38 2.62
C ALA A 30 -5.17 -1.75 2.45
N VAL A 31 -5.33 -2.59 3.46
CA VAL A 31 -5.09 -4.03 3.37
C VAL A 31 -6.35 -4.72 3.87
N SER A 32 -6.86 -5.66 3.09
CA SER A 32 -8.00 -6.50 3.47
C SER A 32 -7.59 -7.96 3.51
N ALA A 33 -8.21 -8.73 4.40
CA ALA A 33 -7.94 -10.15 4.51
C ALA A 33 -9.21 -10.92 4.86
N ASN A 34 -9.36 -12.13 4.29
CA ASN A 34 -10.42 -13.05 4.62
C ASN A 34 -10.02 -13.89 5.82
N TYR A 35 -10.93 -14.01 6.78
CA TYR A 35 -10.75 -14.79 7.99
C TYR A 35 -11.79 -15.89 8.09
N THR A 36 -11.38 -17.02 8.69
CA THR A 36 -12.28 -18.10 9.11
C THR A 36 -11.98 -18.44 10.56
N LEU A 37 -13.02 -18.37 11.41
CA LEU A 37 -12.92 -18.74 12.82
C LEU A 37 -13.38 -20.19 13.01
N PRO A 38 -12.74 -20.95 13.92
CA PRO A 38 -13.17 -22.29 14.31
C PRO A 38 -14.56 -22.33 14.94
N ASP A 39 -15.17 -23.53 14.99
CA ASP A 39 -16.55 -23.73 15.45
C ASP A 39 -16.79 -23.32 16.91
N PHE A 40 -15.78 -23.37 17.75
CA PHE A 40 -15.89 -23.00 19.15
C PHE A 40 -15.90 -21.48 19.40
N PHE A 41 -15.73 -20.65 18.37
CA PHE A 41 -15.98 -19.21 18.43
C PHE A 41 -17.50 -18.98 18.39
N THR A 42 -18.15 -18.98 19.54
CA THR A 42 -19.62 -18.97 19.67
C THR A 42 -20.22 -17.61 20.03
N LEU A 43 -19.40 -16.63 20.43
CA LEU A 43 -19.85 -15.27 20.68
C LEU A 43 -20.10 -14.50 19.38
N PRO A 44 -20.83 -13.40 19.39
CA PRO A 44 -20.97 -12.52 18.25
C PRO A 44 -19.58 -12.07 17.72
N ILE A 45 -19.40 -12.04 16.40
CA ILE A 45 -18.15 -11.63 15.76
C ILE A 45 -17.63 -10.28 16.27
N LYS A 46 -18.54 -9.38 16.61
CA LYS A 46 -18.24 -8.07 17.18
C LYS A 46 -17.38 -8.14 18.45
N ASP A 47 -17.66 -9.11 19.33
CA ASP A 47 -16.94 -9.23 20.59
C ASP A 47 -15.49 -9.65 20.36
N TYR A 48 -15.26 -10.59 19.46
CA TYR A 48 -13.92 -11.04 19.07
C TYR A 48 -13.13 -9.91 18.36
N VAL A 49 -13.78 -9.19 17.44
CA VAL A 49 -13.16 -8.07 16.73
C VAL A 49 -12.79 -6.94 17.70
N TYR A 50 -13.67 -6.59 18.63
CA TYR A 50 -13.40 -5.55 19.63
C TYR A 50 -12.26 -5.96 20.56
N LYS A 51 -12.21 -7.24 20.97
CA LYS A 51 -11.10 -7.77 21.78
C LYS A 51 -9.78 -7.75 21.00
N ALA A 52 -9.80 -8.12 19.72
CA ALA A 52 -8.63 -8.04 18.87
C ALA A 52 -8.17 -6.57 18.64
N CYS A 53 -9.09 -5.63 18.49
CA CYS A 53 -8.76 -4.19 18.41
C CYS A 53 -8.16 -3.65 19.71
N GLU A 54 -8.60 -4.11 20.89
CA GLU A 54 -7.96 -3.76 22.17
C GLU A 54 -6.46 -4.15 22.14
N THR A 55 -6.15 -5.37 21.72
CA THR A 55 -4.77 -5.86 21.58
C THR A 55 -3.96 -5.07 20.56
N LEU A 56 -4.56 -4.76 19.40
CA LEU A 56 -3.92 -3.95 18.34
C LEU A 56 -3.54 -2.55 18.84
N ILE A 57 -4.47 -1.88 19.54
CA ILE A 57 -4.25 -0.53 20.07
C ILE A 57 -3.16 -0.54 21.13
N ASP A 58 -3.11 -1.56 21.99
CA ASP A 58 -2.08 -1.70 23.02
C ASP A 58 -0.69 -1.95 22.41
N GLN A 59 -0.60 -2.84 21.42
CA GLN A 59 0.68 -3.18 20.78
C GLN A 59 1.16 -2.13 19.79
N HIS A 60 0.26 -1.36 19.19
CA HIS A 60 0.57 -0.36 18.17
C HIS A 60 0.03 1.02 18.57
N PRO A 61 0.76 1.79 19.41
CA PRO A 61 0.32 3.10 19.91
C PRO A 61 -0.05 4.10 18.82
N ILE A 62 0.46 3.94 17.61
CA ILE A 62 0.13 4.77 16.45
C ILE A 62 -1.37 4.72 16.09
N LEU A 63 -2.10 3.65 16.44
CA LEU A 63 -3.54 3.54 16.24
C LEU A 63 -4.37 4.45 17.16
N SER A 64 -3.75 4.97 18.22
CA SER A 64 -4.33 5.98 19.12
C SER A 64 -3.83 7.39 18.83
N ALA A 65 -3.04 7.57 17.77
CA ALA A 65 -2.46 8.86 17.41
C ALA A 65 -3.11 9.43 16.15
N ILE A 66 -3.25 10.75 16.14
CA ILE A 66 -3.69 11.50 14.95
C ILE A 66 -2.74 12.66 14.68
N PRO A 67 -2.60 13.10 13.43
CA PRO A 67 -1.91 14.35 13.12
C PRO A 67 -2.68 15.56 13.66
N ASP A 68 -1.96 16.53 14.18
CA ASP A 68 -2.45 17.85 14.55
C ASP A 68 -1.73 18.93 13.74
N ASN A 69 -2.40 20.04 13.43
CA ASN A 69 -1.90 21.10 12.57
C ASN A 69 -1.52 20.65 11.15
N GLU A 70 -2.35 19.82 10.52
CA GLU A 70 -2.11 19.22 9.20
C GLU A 70 -1.86 20.23 8.08
N GLU A 71 -2.42 21.44 8.21
CA GLU A 71 -2.25 22.53 7.26
C GLU A 71 -0.98 23.36 7.51
N SER A 72 -0.23 23.06 8.57
CA SER A 72 1.04 23.73 8.88
C SER A 72 2.24 22.97 8.32
N ASN A 73 3.40 23.63 8.30
CA ASN A 73 4.67 22.98 7.96
C ASN A 73 5.24 22.13 9.10
N ASP A 74 4.67 22.24 10.31
CA ASP A 74 5.14 21.57 11.51
C ASP A 74 4.02 20.81 12.21
N PRO A 75 3.41 19.80 11.55
CA PRO A 75 2.43 18.95 12.17
C PRO A 75 3.06 18.06 13.25
N TRP A 76 2.26 17.77 14.28
CA TRP A 76 2.61 16.88 15.37
C TRP A 76 1.67 15.69 15.41
N PHE A 77 2.13 14.57 15.96
CA PHE A 77 1.23 13.53 16.41
C PHE A 77 0.79 13.84 17.83
N VAL A 78 -0.53 13.73 18.05
CA VAL A 78 -1.17 13.85 19.36
C VAL A 78 -1.89 12.56 19.70
N ARG A 79 -2.02 12.28 21.00
CA ARG A 79 -2.69 11.07 21.51
C ARG A 79 -4.16 11.35 21.74
N LEU A 80 -5.01 10.51 21.18
CA LEU A 80 -6.40 10.41 21.64
C LEU A 80 -6.42 9.83 23.07
N PRO A 81 -7.22 10.34 24.01
CA PRO A 81 -7.26 9.79 25.37
C PRO A 81 -7.75 8.34 25.38
N GLU A 82 -8.67 8.03 24.48
CA GLU A 82 -9.28 6.72 24.28
C GLU A 82 -9.76 6.58 22.84
N VAL A 83 -10.03 5.36 22.41
CA VAL A 83 -10.62 5.03 21.10
C VAL A 83 -11.97 4.37 21.35
N ASP A 84 -13.08 5.04 20.98
CA ASP A 84 -14.40 4.43 20.89
C ASP A 84 -14.48 3.62 19.59
N LEU A 85 -14.37 2.29 19.69
CA LEU A 85 -14.33 1.37 18.54
C LEU A 85 -15.57 1.45 17.65
N SER A 86 -16.70 1.98 18.13
CA SER A 86 -17.89 2.18 17.28
C SER A 86 -17.69 3.28 16.21
N GLN A 87 -16.63 4.10 16.33
CA GLN A 87 -16.31 5.13 15.35
C GLN A 87 -15.49 4.55 14.17
N PRO A 88 -14.34 3.90 14.40
CA PRO A 88 -13.53 3.36 13.30
C PRO A 88 -13.95 1.96 12.84
N VAL A 89 -14.70 1.17 13.64
CA VAL A 89 -15.06 -0.21 13.29
C VAL A 89 -16.52 -0.30 12.89
N SER A 90 -16.78 -0.79 11.68
CA SER A 90 -18.13 -1.01 11.16
C SER A 90 -18.34 -2.46 10.72
N PHE A 91 -19.53 -2.97 11.00
CA PHE A 91 -19.96 -4.31 10.62
C PHE A 91 -20.99 -4.18 9.51
N GLN A 92 -20.72 -4.82 8.38
CA GLN A 92 -21.57 -4.75 7.19
C GLN A 92 -21.88 -6.17 6.71
N LYS A 93 -23.14 -6.39 6.36
CA LYS A 93 -23.56 -7.60 5.70
C LYS A 93 -23.19 -7.52 4.22
N ARG A 94 -22.58 -8.58 3.69
CA ARG A 94 -22.34 -8.71 2.25
C ARG A 94 -23.67 -8.84 1.51
N SER A 95 -23.73 -8.22 0.34
CA SER A 95 -24.83 -8.36 -0.61
C SER A 95 -24.59 -9.50 -1.61
N ARG A 96 -23.34 -9.96 -1.71
CA ARG A 96 -22.88 -11.03 -2.59
C ARG A 96 -22.13 -12.08 -1.78
N ASP A 97 -22.16 -13.33 -2.24
CA ASP A 97 -21.36 -14.41 -1.65
C ASP A 97 -19.86 -14.09 -1.72
N PHE A 98 -19.10 -14.74 -0.86
CA PHE A 98 -17.64 -14.66 -0.95
C PHE A 98 -17.17 -15.23 -2.28
N PRO A 99 -16.25 -14.53 -3.00
CA PRO A 99 -15.76 -15.03 -4.27
C PRO A 99 -15.05 -16.37 -4.11
N GLU A 100 -15.28 -17.27 -5.07
CA GLU A 100 -14.62 -18.56 -5.14
C GLU A 100 -13.51 -18.57 -6.20
N GLY A 101 -12.61 -19.53 -6.08
CA GLY A 101 -11.53 -19.73 -7.06
C GLY A 101 -10.75 -18.46 -7.36
N ASP A 102 -10.70 -18.04 -8.61
CA ASP A 102 -10.00 -16.85 -9.12
C ASP A 102 -10.92 -15.64 -9.39
N GLU A 103 -12.14 -15.68 -8.87
CA GLU A 103 -13.07 -14.58 -8.99
C GLU A 103 -12.60 -13.34 -8.22
N SER A 104 -12.84 -12.17 -8.82
CA SER A 104 -12.62 -10.88 -8.16
C SER A 104 -13.75 -10.56 -7.16
N ASP A 105 -13.38 -9.99 -6.03
CA ASP A 105 -14.34 -9.52 -5.04
C ASP A 105 -14.85 -8.11 -5.40
N PHE A 106 -15.92 -8.06 -6.18
CA PHE A 106 -16.49 -6.80 -6.66
C PHE A 106 -16.99 -5.92 -5.52
N GLU A 107 -17.63 -6.50 -4.50
CA GLU A 107 -18.15 -5.76 -3.35
C GLU A 107 -17.03 -5.12 -2.53
N LEU A 108 -15.93 -5.86 -2.31
CA LEU A 108 -14.72 -5.31 -1.70
C LEU A 108 -14.13 -4.19 -2.57
N CYS A 109 -14.09 -4.35 -3.88
CA CYS A 109 -13.59 -3.33 -4.80
C CYS A 109 -14.43 -2.05 -4.74
N GLU A 110 -15.76 -2.16 -4.74
CA GLU A 110 -16.69 -1.03 -4.62
C GLU A 110 -16.48 -0.29 -3.29
N LEU A 111 -16.38 -1.02 -2.17
CA LEU A 111 -16.06 -0.44 -0.87
C LEU A 111 -14.72 0.30 -0.89
N LEU A 112 -13.67 -0.35 -1.38
CA LEU A 112 -12.33 0.24 -1.41
C LEU A 112 -12.24 1.45 -2.34
N GLN A 113 -12.94 1.45 -3.46
CA GLN A 113 -13.00 2.60 -4.38
C GLN A 113 -13.58 3.84 -3.66
N VAL A 114 -14.65 3.65 -2.88
CA VAL A 114 -15.23 4.71 -2.06
C VAL A 114 -14.24 5.14 -0.96
N GLN A 115 -13.63 4.19 -0.26
CA GLN A 115 -12.70 4.51 0.82
C GLN A 115 -11.46 5.23 0.31
N HIS A 116 -10.90 4.84 -0.85
CA HIS A 116 -9.75 5.51 -1.47
C HIS A 116 -10.06 6.90 -2.04
N SER A 117 -11.31 7.33 -1.97
CA SER A 117 -11.76 8.71 -2.27
C SER A 117 -12.27 9.44 -1.02
N THR A 118 -12.15 8.82 0.17
CA THR A 118 -12.67 9.35 1.44
C THR A 118 -11.53 9.63 2.42
N GLY A 119 -11.42 10.87 2.86
CA GLY A 119 -10.43 11.30 3.84
C GLY A 119 -10.74 10.91 5.28
N PHE A 120 -9.88 11.35 6.19
CA PHE A 120 -10.06 11.27 7.63
C PHE A 120 -10.27 12.67 8.20
N THR A 121 -10.89 12.76 9.36
CA THR A 121 -11.19 14.04 10.01
C THR A 121 -10.99 13.92 11.52
N ALA A 122 -10.14 14.75 12.08
CA ALA A 122 -9.93 14.84 13.51
C ALA A 122 -11.23 15.33 14.25
N PRO A 123 -11.49 14.88 15.46
CA PRO A 123 -10.60 14.06 16.31
C PRO A 123 -10.84 12.54 16.22
N LEU A 124 -11.40 12.05 15.13
CA LEU A 124 -11.59 10.61 14.93
C LEU A 124 -10.26 9.91 14.63
N PRO A 125 -10.14 8.61 14.93
CA PRO A 125 -8.99 7.82 14.51
C PRO A 125 -8.72 7.92 13.00
N TYR A 126 -7.46 7.99 12.60
CA TYR A 126 -7.06 8.07 11.19
C TYR A 126 -6.92 6.69 10.55
N TRP A 127 -7.79 5.78 10.99
CA TRP A 127 -7.99 4.45 10.40
C TRP A 127 -9.46 4.02 10.53
N ARG A 128 -9.86 3.08 9.68
CA ARG A 128 -11.17 2.43 9.69
C ARG A 128 -10.98 0.93 9.52
N LEU A 129 -11.86 0.15 10.12
CA LEU A 129 -11.92 -1.30 9.97
C LEU A 129 -13.35 -1.71 9.59
N PHE A 130 -13.52 -2.23 8.40
CA PHE A 130 -14.80 -2.78 7.97
C PHE A 130 -14.76 -4.30 8.10
N ILE A 131 -15.78 -4.87 8.73
CA ILE A 131 -15.98 -6.31 8.88
C ILE A 131 -17.15 -6.69 7.99
N LEU A 132 -16.86 -7.38 6.89
CA LEU A 132 -17.86 -7.82 5.92
C LEU A 132 -18.18 -9.29 6.19
N THR A 133 -19.44 -9.60 6.53
CA THR A 133 -19.93 -10.95 6.84
C THR A 133 -21.05 -11.35 5.89
N ASP A 134 -21.24 -12.63 5.66
CA ASP A 134 -22.47 -13.17 5.06
C ASP A 134 -23.48 -13.61 6.14
N ASP A 135 -24.70 -13.96 5.72
CA ASP A 135 -25.73 -14.49 6.63
C ASP A 135 -25.51 -15.95 7.00
N ALA A 136 -24.89 -16.69 6.10
CA ALA A 136 -24.82 -18.14 6.21
C ALA A 136 -23.76 -18.57 7.24
N ASN A 137 -22.67 -17.78 7.38
CA ASN A 137 -21.57 -18.13 8.26
C ASN A 137 -20.86 -16.92 8.84
N GLN A 138 -21.33 -16.44 10.02
CA GLN A 138 -20.72 -15.31 10.72
C GLN A 138 -19.27 -15.55 11.16
N ARG A 139 -18.75 -16.79 11.06
CA ARG A 139 -17.35 -17.11 11.36
C ARG A 139 -16.43 -16.88 10.17
N ARG A 140 -16.98 -16.65 8.96
CA ARG A 140 -16.23 -16.21 7.79
C ARG A 140 -16.48 -14.73 7.56
N PHE A 141 -15.41 -13.92 7.47
CA PHE A 141 -15.54 -12.50 7.26
C PHE A 141 -14.31 -11.92 6.53
N THR A 142 -14.50 -10.77 5.89
CA THR A 142 -13.39 -9.96 5.39
C THR A 142 -13.15 -8.80 6.34
N ALA A 143 -11.94 -8.66 6.87
CA ALA A 143 -11.50 -7.48 7.61
C ALA A 143 -10.77 -6.54 6.67
N VAL A 144 -11.29 -5.31 6.49
CA VAL A 144 -10.76 -4.28 5.59
C VAL A 144 -10.18 -3.16 6.45
N TYR A 145 -8.87 -3.14 6.60
CA TYR A 145 -8.15 -2.11 7.34
C TYR A 145 -7.73 -0.99 6.38
N VAL A 146 -8.29 0.20 6.58
CA VAL A 146 -8.03 1.42 5.81
C VAL A 146 -7.38 2.45 6.72
N PHE A 147 -6.24 3.02 6.34
CA PHE A 147 -5.51 3.92 7.23
C PHE A 147 -4.80 5.05 6.47
N HIS A 148 -4.66 6.18 7.16
CA HIS A 148 -3.89 7.32 6.65
C HIS A 148 -2.41 6.97 6.54
N HIS A 149 -1.77 7.36 5.44
CA HIS A 149 -0.39 6.96 5.14
C HIS A 149 0.66 7.53 6.12
N ALA A 150 0.32 8.50 6.97
CA ALA A 150 1.22 8.95 8.04
C ALA A 150 1.27 7.98 9.25
N LEU A 151 0.27 7.08 9.38
CA LEU A 151 0.25 6.07 10.44
C LEU A 151 1.04 4.82 10.05
N GLY A 152 1.20 4.57 8.75
CA GLY A 152 1.86 3.37 8.29
C GLY A 152 2.07 3.32 6.78
N ASP A 153 2.92 2.41 6.36
CA ASP A 153 3.15 2.01 4.97
C ASP A 153 2.49 0.65 4.66
N GLY A 154 2.68 0.10 3.47
CA GLY A 154 2.10 -1.19 3.09
C GLY A 154 2.50 -2.35 4.01
N THR A 155 3.74 -2.35 4.55
CA THR A 155 4.19 -3.35 5.55
C THR A 155 3.43 -3.21 6.86
N SER A 156 3.05 -1.99 7.26
CA SER A 156 2.21 -1.75 8.44
C SER A 156 0.82 -2.37 8.30
N GLY A 157 0.23 -2.33 7.10
CA GLY A 157 -1.05 -3.01 6.85
C GLY A 157 -0.94 -4.53 6.99
N LYS A 158 0.20 -5.11 6.58
CA LYS A 158 0.50 -6.53 6.82
C LYS A 158 0.66 -6.82 8.31
N ALA A 159 1.42 -6.00 9.04
CA ALA A 159 1.62 -6.11 10.48
C ALA A 159 0.29 -6.03 11.26
N PHE A 160 -0.63 -5.16 10.81
CA PHE A 160 -1.98 -5.11 11.37
C PHE A 160 -2.68 -6.48 11.30
N HIS A 161 -2.70 -7.11 10.13
CA HIS A 161 -3.40 -8.40 9.95
C HIS A 161 -2.69 -9.55 10.67
N GLU A 162 -1.37 -9.53 10.79
CA GLU A 162 -0.61 -10.51 11.60
C GLU A 162 -0.98 -10.38 13.07
N THR A 163 -0.95 -9.15 13.63
CA THR A 163 -1.35 -8.89 15.03
C THR A 163 -2.84 -9.20 15.26
N PHE A 164 -3.70 -8.84 14.30
CA PHE A 164 -5.15 -9.11 14.41
C PHE A 164 -5.45 -10.61 14.45
N LEU A 165 -4.75 -11.41 13.63
CA LEU A 165 -4.89 -12.87 13.64
C LEU A 165 -4.44 -13.48 14.99
N ASP A 166 -3.28 -13.05 15.50
CA ASP A 166 -2.77 -13.50 16.80
C ASP A 166 -3.73 -13.09 17.95
N ALA A 167 -4.30 -11.89 17.88
CA ALA A 167 -5.27 -11.39 18.85
C ALA A 167 -6.60 -12.16 18.79
N LEU A 168 -7.10 -12.50 17.60
CA LEU A 168 -8.26 -13.37 17.44
C LEU A 168 -7.99 -14.75 18.06
N HIS A 169 -6.81 -15.31 17.83
CA HIS A 169 -6.43 -16.56 18.45
C HIS A 169 -6.44 -16.48 19.97
N ALA A 170 -5.86 -15.44 20.53
CA ALA A 170 -5.87 -15.20 21.99
C ALA A 170 -7.28 -14.96 22.55
N ALA A 171 -8.21 -14.47 21.74
CA ALA A 171 -9.60 -14.24 22.12
C ALA A 171 -10.47 -15.51 22.11
N ALA A 172 -9.92 -16.69 21.81
CA ALA A 172 -10.65 -17.96 21.78
C ALA A 172 -11.37 -18.30 23.11
N SER A 173 -10.83 -17.84 24.24
CA SER A 173 -11.38 -18.03 25.58
C SER A 173 -12.16 -16.81 26.12
N LEU A 174 -12.55 -15.88 25.24
CA LEU A 174 -13.29 -14.69 25.62
C LEU A 174 -14.65 -15.05 26.22
N ASN A 175 -14.99 -14.46 27.37
CA ASN A 175 -16.30 -14.61 28.00
C ASN A 175 -17.28 -13.55 27.54
N PRO A 176 -18.60 -13.82 27.57
CA PRO A 176 -19.63 -12.81 27.28
C PRO A 176 -19.46 -11.56 28.14
N GLY A 177 -19.48 -10.37 27.51
CA GLY A 177 -19.37 -9.08 28.19
C GLY A 177 -17.93 -8.61 28.53
N GLU A 178 -16.89 -9.37 28.21
CA GLU A 178 -15.50 -8.94 28.40
C GLU A 178 -14.99 -7.99 27.32
N ALA A 179 -15.59 -8.02 26.15
CA ALA A 179 -15.21 -7.14 25.04
C ALA A 179 -15.54 -5.67 25.34
N LYS A 180 -14.55 -4.80 25.29
CA LYS A 180 -14.70 -3.37 25.55
C LYS A 180 -14.94 -2.61 24.25
N LYS A 181 -15.89 -1.68 24.30
CA LYS A 181 -16.16 -0.73 23.22
C LYS A 181 -15.18 0.45 23.23
N ILE A 182 -14.85 0.96 24.41
CA ILE A 182 -13.97 2.11 24.62
C ILE A 182 -12.63 1.59 25.14
N ILE A 183 -11.58 1.86 24.40
CA ILE A 183 -10.23 1.39 24.70
C ILE A 183 -9.37 2.58 25.13
N PRO A 184 -8.89 2.64 26.37
CA PRO A 184 -7.94 3.65 26.81
C PRO A 184 -6.66 3.59 25.94
N SER A 185 -6.15 4.74 25.53
CA SER A 185 -4.94 4.78 24.73
C SER A 185 -3.71 4.39 25.56
N PRO A 186 -2.80 3.55 25.03
CA PRO A 186 -1.59 3.15 25.75
C PRO A 186 -0.68 4.35 25.98
N LYS A 187 0.05 4.33 27.11
CA LYS A 187 1.04 5.38 27.45
C LYS A 187 2.39 5.19 26.76
N THR A 188 2.55 4.09 26.06
CA THR A 188 3.77 3.77 25.28
C THR A 188 4.05 4.87 24.26
N PRO A 189 5.31 5.34 24.12
CA PRO A 189 5.70 6.31 23.10
C PRO A 189 5.51 5.76 21.69
N LEU A 190 5.30 6.67 20.72
CA LEU A 190 5.35 6.30 19.30
C LEU A 190 6.76 5.88 18.91
N LEU A 191 6.87 4.92 18.02
CA LEU A 191 8.13 4.59 17.38
C LEU A 191 8.70 5.83 16.64
N PRO A 192 10.03 5.95 16.55
CA PRO A 192 10.66 7.09 15.90
C PRO A 192 10.32 7.14 14.40
N ASN A 193 10.27 8.34 13.84
CA ASN A 193 10.13 8.54 12.39
C ASN A 193 11.41 8.09 11.65
N LEU A 194 11.32 8.01 10.31
CA LEU A 194 12.41 7.53 9.47
C LEU A 194 13.70 8.34 9.67
N GLU A 195 13.60 9.66 9.70
CA GLU A 195 14.75 10.56 9.77
C GLU A 195 15.46 10.50 11.13
N ALA A 196 14.75 10.11 12.19
CA ALA A 196 15.35 9.91 13.52
C ALA A 196 16.19 8.64 13.61
N VAL A 197 15.88 7.61 12.80
CA VAL A 197 16.55 6.29 12.86
C VAL A 197 17.41 5.99 11.63
N HIS A 198 17.30 6.81 10.57
CA HIS A 198 18.07 6.65 9.34
C HIS A 198 18.51 8.01 8.79
N PRO A 199 19.80 8.19 8.45
CA PRO A 199 20.35 9.50 8.03
C PRO A 199 19.83 10.00 6.69
N CYS A 200 19.19 9.16 5.87
CA CYS A 200 18.63 9.50 4.55
C CYS A 200 19.58 10.38 3.72
N THR A 201 20.86 9.98 3.62
CA THR A 201 21.92 10.81 3.04
C THR A 201 21.78 10.98 1.53
N SER A 202 22.04 12.19 1.04
CA SER A 202 22.13 12.50 -0.39
C SER A 202 23.49 13.10 -0.70
N THR A 203 24.14 12.61 -1.77
CA THR A 203 25.40 13.21 -2.24
C THR A 203 25.14 14.58 -2.87
N PHE A 204 26.11 15.48 -2.78
CA PHE A 204 26.02 16.80 -3.40
C PHE A 204 25.73 16.70 -4.91
N SER A 205 26.39 15.77 -5.61
CA SER A 205 26.14 15.53 -7.04
C SER A 205 24.71 15.08 -7.34
N PHE A 206 24.10 14.27 -6.46
CA PHE A 206 22.71 13.85 -6.60
C PHE A 206 21.75 15.03 -6.41
N ILE A 207 21.98 15.86 -5.39
CA ILE A 207 21.18 17.06 -5.11
C ILE A 207 21.29 18.03 -6.30
N LEU A 208 22.50 18.35 -6.76
CA LEU A 208 22.71 19.24 -7.91
C LEU A 208 22.03 18.73 -9.18
N ASN A 209 22.16 17.43 -9.50
CA ASN A 209 21.53 16.85 -10.67
C ASN A 209 20.00 16.93 -10.58
N THR A 210 19.43 16.69 -9.38
CA THR A 210 17.98 16.79 -9.16
C THR A 210 17.50 18.24 -9.33
N LEU A 211 18.19 19.20 -8.73
CA LEU A 211 17.87 20.63 -8.87
C LEU A 211 18.03 21.12 -10.32
N PHE A 212 19.10 20.71 -11.00
CA PHE A 212 19.32 21.05 -12.40
C PHE A 212 18.18 20.55 -13.28
N ARG A 213 17.77 19.27 -13.12
CA ARG A 213 16.64 18.70 -13.85
C ARG A 213 15.31 19.38 -13.51
N ALA A 214 15.11 19.78 -12.26
CA ALA A 214 13.87 20.44 -11.84
C ALA A 214 13.75 21.91 -12.30
N LYS A 215 14.86 22.66 -12.34
CA LYS A 215 14.83 24.11 -12.56
C LYS A 215 15.40 24.56 -13.90
N VAL A 216 16.36 23.84 -14.47
CA VAL A 216 17.12 24.25 -15.66
C VAL A 216 16.80 23.40 -16.88
N TRP A 217 16.73 22.08 -16.70
CA TRP A 217 16.52 21.13 -17.79
C TRP A 217 15.05 20.67 -17.85
N SER A 218 14.20 21.53 -18.41
CA SER A 218 12.76 21.22 -18.55
C SER A 218 12.42 20.33 -19.76
N TYR A 219 13.44 19.73 -20.43
CA TYR A 219 13.20 18.85 -21.57
C TYR A 219 12.48 17.59 -21.10
N ARG A 220 11.28 17.40 -21.63
CA ARG A 220 10.51 16.18 -21.52
C ARG A 220 10.72 15.32 -22.78
N ASP A 221 11.05 14.08 -22.58
CA ASP A 221 11.11 13.08 -23.65
C ASP A 221 9.72 12.93 -24.29
N PRO A 222 9.54 13.29 -25.58
CA PRO A 222 8.21 13.19 -26.22
C PRO A 222 7.69 11.76 -26.34
N GLY A 223 8.59 10.78 -26.26
CA GLY A 223 8.25 9.37 -26.25
C GLY A 223 7.82 8.84 -24.86
N LEU A 224 7.92 9.65 -23.81
CA LEU A 224 7.52 9.23 -22.46
C LEU A 224 6.02 9.41 -22.25
N TRP A 225 5.33 8.30 -21.93
CA TRP A 225 3.94 8.32 -21.51
C TRP A 225 3.82 8.37 -19.98
N THR A 226 2.99 9.24 -19.45
CA THR A 226 2.69 9.35 -18.00
C THR A 226 1.22 9.69 -17.72
N GLY A 227 0.34 9.48 -18.70
CA GLY A 227 -1.07 9.87 -18.59
C GLY A 227 -1.29 11.39 -18.63
N ALA A 228 -2.44 11.84 -18.17
CA ALA A 228 -2.79 13.26 -18.09
C ALA A 228 -1.92 13.99 -17.05
N LYS A 229 -1.89 15.33 -17.17
CA LYS A 229 -1.26 16.21 -16.21
C LYS A 229 -1.84 16.03 -14.80
N ILE A 230 -1.14 16.50 -13.79
CA ILE A 230 -1.55 16.42 -12.39
C ILE A 230 -2.76 17.31 -12.14
N PHE A 231 -3.83 16.74 -11.63
CA PHE A 231 -5.08 17.42 -11.28
C PHE A 231 -5.71 16.81 -10.03
N ILE A 232 -6.60 17.54 -9.38
CA ILE A 232 -7.40 17.15 -8.21
C ILE A 232 -8.85 17.60 -8.43
N PRO A 233 -9.84 17.07 -7.69
CA PRO A 233 -9.72 15.99 -6.68
C PRO A 233 -9.49 14.61 -7.30
N ILE A 234 -9.05 13.68 -6.48
CA ILE A 234 -8.96 12.27 -6.87
C ILE A 234 -10.36 11.66 -6.88
N ASP A 235 -10.69 11.01 -7.99
CA ASP A 235 -11.79 10.05 -8.14
C ASP A 235 -11.14 8.69 -8.43
N THR A 236 -11.07 7.85 -7.41
CA THR A 236 -10.36 6.58 -7.49
C THR A 236 -11.12 5.55 -8.29
N GLN A 237 -10.47 4.98 -9.29
CA GLN A 237 -10.89 3.73 -9.93
C GLN A 237 -10.04 2.59 -9.39
N LEU A 238 -10.64 1.41 -9.20
CA LEU A 238 -9.97 0.24 -8.66
C LEU A 238 -10.39 -1.02 -9.39
N ARG A 239 -9.43 -1.90 -9.65
CA ARG A 239 -9.64 -3.28 -10.12
C ARG A 239 -8.79 -4.23 -9.31
N GLN A 240 -9.34 -5.40 -9.03
CA GLN A 240 -8.63 -6.52 -8.44
C GLN A 240 -8.28 -7.54 -9.53
N ILE A 241 -7.02 -7.98 -9.54
CA ILE A 241 -6.60 -9.17 -10.29
C ILE A 241 -6.31 -10.26 -9.27
N VAL A 242 -6.88 -11.43 -9.50
CA VAL A 242 -6.66 -12.65 -8.69
C VAL A 242 -5.84 -13.64 -9.51
N ILE A 243 -4.62 -13.92 -9.08
CA ILE A 243 -3.75 -14.91 -9.70
C ILE A 243 -3.76 -16.17 -8.83
N PRO A 244 -4.29 -17.31 -9.34
CA PRO A 244 -4.40 -18.56 -8.59
C PRO A 244 -3.08 -19.02 -7.97
N ALA A 245 -3.15 -19.73 -6.85
CA ALA A 245 -1.97 -20.17 -6.09
C ALA A 245 -0.97 -20.97 -6.96
N ALA A 246 -1.44 -21.85 -7.82
CA ALA A 246 -0.59 -22.63 -8.73
C ALA A 246 0.16 -21.73 -9.73
N VAL A 247 -0.53 -20.74 -10.34
CA VAL A 247 0.05 -19.76 -11.24
C VAL A 247 1.03 -18.85 -10.51
N SER A 248 0.67 -18.37 -9.32
CA SER A 248 1.54 -17.58 -8.45
C SER A 248 2.84 -18.32 -8.10
N ALA A 249 2.74 -19.60 -7.74
CA ALA A 249 3.88 -20.45 -7.44
C ALA A 249 4.76 -20.69 -8.69
N GLY A 250 4.16 -20.97 -9.84
CA GLY A 250 4.84 -21.13 -11.14
C GLY A 250 5.58 -19.86 -11.54
N PHE A 251 4.90 -18.71 -11.52
CA PHE A 251 5.52 -17.42 -11.80
C PHE A 251 6.71 -17.12 -10.89
N ARG A 252 6.56 -17.35 -9.57
CA ARG A 252 7.65 -17.17 -8.59
C ARG A 252 8.84 -18.10 -8.89
N LYS A 253 8.58 -19.37 -9.25
CA LYS A 253 9.61 -20.34 -9.65
C LYS A 253 10.36 -19.86 -10.88
N ASN A 254 9.63 -19.46 -11.94
CA ASN A 254 10.21 -19.03 -13.21
C ASN A 254 10.95 -17.68 -13.07
N CYS A 255 10.48 -16.75 -12.22
CA CYS A 255 11.27 -15.57 -11.86
C CYS A 255 12.64 -15.96 -11.30
N ARG A 256 12.72 -16.91 -10.35
CA ARG A 256 14.00 -17.37 -9.77
C ARG A 256 14.90 -18.00 -10.82
N GLN A 257 14.37 -18.89 -11.67
CA GLN A 257 15.10 -19.55 -12.74
C GLN A 257 15.69 -18.56 -13.74
N ASN A 258 14.97 -17.46 -14.02
CA ASN A 258 15.40 -16.39 -14.91
C ASN A 258 16.16 -15.28 -14.20
N SER A 259 16.68 -15.51 -13.00
CA SER A 259 17.42 -14.50 -12.22
C SER A 259 16.64 -13.18 -12.04
N ALA A 260 15.33 -13.27 -11.87
CA ALA A 260 14.41 -12.16 -11.56
C ALA A 260 13.79 -12.35 -10.18
N SER A 261 13.05 -11.35 -9.71
CA SER A 261 12.15 -11.41 -8.54
C SER A 261 10.70 -11.26 -9.00
N VAL A 262 9.73 -11.66 -8.18
CA VAL A 262 8.31 -11.40 -8.46
C VAL A 262 8.08 -9.91 -8.73
N THR A 263 8.64 -9.02 -7.92
CA THR A 263 8.53 -7.56 -8.11
C THR A 263 9.05 -7.12 -9.47
N SER A 264 10.26 -7.54 -9.85
CA SER A 264 10.84 -7.14 -11.12
C SER A 264 10.16 -7.80 -12.33
N GLY A 265 9.62 -9.00 -12.15
CA GLY A 265 8.78 -9.67 -13.16
C GLY A 265 7.47 -8.91 -13.39
N LEU A 266 6.77 -8.52 -12.31
CA LEU A 266 5.57 -7.69 -12.40
C LEU A 266 5.85 -6.36 -13.12
N GLN A 267 6.95 -5.69 -12.78
CA GLN A 267 7.36 -4.43 -13.42
C GLN A 267 7.56 -4.57 -14.93
N ALA A 268 8.22 -5.63 -15.36
CA ALA A 268 8.44 -5.91 -16.76
C ALA A 268 7.13 -6.28 -17.50
N ALA A 269 6.26 -7.07 -16.86
CA ALA A 269 4.95 -7.44 -17.41
C ALA A 269 4.03 -6.22 -17.58
N ILE A 270 3.97 -5.33 -16.58
CA ILE A 270 3.19 -4.08 -16.64
C ILE A 270 3.72 -3.17 -17.76
N ALA A 271 5.04 -3.01 -17.88
CA ALA A 271 5.64 -2.22 -18.95
C ALA A 271 5.27 -2.77 -20.33
N ARG A 272 5.28 -4.12 -20.51
CA ARG A 272 4.83 -4.77 -21.75
C ARG A 272 3.34 -4.52 -22.00
N ALA A 273 2.50 -4.76 -21.02
CA ALA A 273 1.07 -4.55 -21.15
C ALA A 273 0.74 -3.10 -21.53
N LEU A 274 1.41 -2.12 -20.95
CA LEU A 274 1.29 -0.72 -21.35
C LEU A 274 1.70 -0.51 -22.80
N PHE A 275 2.86 -1.00 -23.21
CA PHE A 275 3.34 -0.83 -24.60
C PHE A 275 2.49 -1.55 -25.63
N THR A 276 1.79 -2.61 -25.28
CA THR A 276 0.87 -3.30 -26.18
C THR A 276 -0.31 -2.41 -26.57
N HIS A 277 -0.77 -1.56 -25.67
CA HIS A 277 -1.98 -0.75 -25.87
C HIS A 277 -1.72 0.76 -26.08
N LEU A 278 -0.54 1.24 -25.70
CA LEU A 278 -0.18 2.64 -25.96
C LEU A 278 0.15 2.87 -27.45
N PRO A 279 -0.21 4.04 -28.01
CA PRO A 279 0.23 4.44 -29.36
C PRO A 279 1.75 4.33 -29.54
N GLU A 280 2.20 4.01 -30.76
CA GLU A 280 3.63 3.78 -31.07
C GLU A 280 4.54 4.97 -30.82
N LYS A 281 4.00 6.19 -30.86
CA LYS A 281 4.75 7.40 -30.48
C LYS A 281 5.29 7.36 -29.06
N TYR A 282 4.69 6.57 -28.17
CA TYR A 282 5.18 6.38 -26.82
C TYR A 282 6.18 5.22 -26.80
N THR A 283 7.44 5.56 -26.72
CA THR A 283 8.55 4.62 -26.78
C THR A 283 9.15 4.31 -25.42
N LYS A 284 8.71 5.03 -24.37
CA LYS A 284 9.25 4.94 -23.01
C LYS A 284 8.15 5.00 -21.97
N VAL A 285 8.26 4.18 -20.94
CA VAL A 285 7.53 4.27 -19.69
C VAL A 285 8.51 4.26 -18.51
N THR A 286 8.16 4.94 -17.44
CA THR A 286 8.94 5.02 -16.20
C THR A 286 8.15 4.47 -15.04
N LEU A 287 8.85 3.90 -14.10
CA LEU A 287 8.26 3.36 -12.89
C LEU A 287 8.88 4.02 -11.66
N THR A 288 8.06 4.17 -10.61
CA THR A 288 8.53 4.26 -9.23
C THR A 288 8.16 3.00 -8.46
N GLY A 289 9.02 2.61 -7.51
CA GLY A 289 8.78 1.47 -6.64
C GLY A 289 9.15 1.79 -5.20
N ALA A 290 8.50 1.10 -4.27
CA ALA A 290 8.73 1.24 -2.84
C ALA A 290 9.68 0.14 -2.32
N ILE A 291 10.54 0.51 -1.37
CA ILE A 291 11.44 -0.39 -0.64
C ILE A 291 11.28 -0.14 0.85
N SER A 292 10.98 -1.18 1.63
CA SER A 292 10.97 -1.08 3.10
C SER A 292 12.38 -0.79 3.62
N ALA A 293 12.51 0.31 4.37
CA ALA A 293 13.76 0.69 5.02
C ALA A 293 14.04 -0.12 6.30
N ARG A 294 13.04 -0.84 6.85
CA ARG A 294 13.14 -1.61 8.12
C ARG A 294 14.38 -2.48 8.19
N ARG A 295 14.80 -3.07 7.07
CA ARG A 295 16.02 -3.90 6.95
C ARG A 295 17.33 -3.19 7.33
N TRP A 296 17.33 -1.86 7.37
CA TRP A 296 18.49 -1.04 7.71
C TRP A 296 18.37 -0.36 9.06
N LEU A 297 17.16 -0.44 9.66
CA LEU A 297 16.87 0.21 10.92
C LEU A 297 17.30 -0.68 12.08
N LYS A 298 17.62 -0.05 13.19
CA LYS A 298 17.97 -0.68 14.47
C LYS A 298 16.86 -0.38 15.47
N GLU A 299 17.00 -0.81 16.69
CA GLU A 299 16.17 -0.37 17.82
C GLU A 299 14.72 -0.91 17.80
N GLY A 300 14.53 -2.18 17.44
CA GLY A 300 13.25 -2.86 17.59
C GLY A 300 12.22 -2.56 16.51
N ILE A 301 12.58 -1.83 15.43
CA ILE A 301 11.72 -1.66 14.28
C ILE A 301 11.87 -2.86 13.36
N THR A 302 10.78 -3.62 13.21
CA THR A 302 10.70 -4.86 12.41
C THR A 302 9.56 -4.79 11.41
N ASP A 303 9.38 -5.84 10.62
CA ASP A 303 8.22 -5.94 9.70
C ASP A 303 6.88 -6.03 10.44
N GLN A 304 6.89 -6.32 11.75
CA GLN A 304 5.70 -6.27 12.62
C GLN A 304 5.44 -4.88 13.23
N SER A 305 6.32 -3.91 12.98
CA SER A 305 6.15 -2.55 13.48
C SER A 305 5.27 -1.72 12.56
N MET A 306 4.33 -0.96 13.12
CA MET A 306 3.50 -0.01 12.38
C MET A 306 4.10 1.39 12.40
N GLY A 307 4.27 2.00 11.23
CA GLY A 307 4.86 3.31 10.98
C GLY A 307 5.32 3.46 9.53
N VAL A 308 5.93 4.59 9.19
CA VAL A 308 6.32 4.92 7.82
C VAL A 308 7.83 4.86 7.65
N TRP A 309 8.33 3.73 7.15
CA TRP A 309 9.76 3.51 6.89
C TRP A 309 9.95 2.95 5.48
N VAL A 310 9.71 3.79 4.48
CA VAL A 310 9.77 3.44 3.06
C VAL A 310 10.73 4.36 2.32
N MET A 311 11.43 3.82 1.34
CA MET A 311 12.27 4.52 0.38
C MET A 311 11.75 4.25 -1.03
N ASP A 312 12.16 5.08 -1.98
CA ASP A 312 11.79 4.97 -3.39
C ASP A 312 12.97 4.57 -4.28
N PHE A 313 12.66 4.01 -5.42
CA PHE A 313 13.58 3.84 -6.54
C PHE A 313 12.82 4.02 -7.86
N GLY A 314 13.55 4.36 -8.91
CA GLY A 314 12.99 4.50 -10.24
C GLY A 314 13.66 3.57 -11.25
N GLU A 315 12.90 3.15 -12.27
CA GLU A 315 13.38 2.42 -13.43
C GLU A 315 12.70 2.92 -14.72
N SER A 316 13.32 2.69 -15.86
CA SER A 316 12.78 3.05 -17.17
C SER A 316 12.76 1.85 -18.09
N PHE A 317 11.67 1.69 -18.82
CA PHE A 317 11.50 0.67 -19.85
C PHE A 317 11.37 1.32 -21.21
N VAL A 318 11.95 0.67 -22.22
CA VAL A 318 11.94 1.14 -23.62
C VAL A 318 11.20 0.12 -24.47
N ARG A 319 10.20 0.55 -25.24
CA ARG A 319 9.33 -0.30 -26.07
C ARG A 319 10.12 -1.31 -26.90
N LYS A 320 11.15 -0.87 -27.63
CA LYS A 320 11.96 -1.74 -28.50
C LYS A 320 12.65 -2.87 -27.72
N GLN A 321 12.98 -2.66 -26.44
CA GLN A 321 13.63 -3.69 -25.61
C GLN A 321 12.58 -4.66 -25.05
N VAL A 322 11.51 -4.13 -24.46
CA VAL A 322 10.44 -4.92 -23.83
C VAL A 322 9.73 -5.81 -24.86
N ASN A 323 9.50 -5.30 -26.07
CA ASN A 323 8.81 -6.02 -27.16
C ASN A 323 9.76 -6.73 -28.13
N LYS A 324 11.03 -6.90 -27.77
CA LYS A 324 12.02 -7.57 -28.63
C LYS A 324 11.63 -9.01 -28.98
N TYR A 325 10.99 -9.70 -28.05
CA TYR A 325 10.50 -11.07 -28.20
C TYR A 325 9.04 -11.09 -27.77
N PRO A 326 8.10 -10.82 -28.70
CA PRO A 326 6.68 -10.65 -28.34
C PRO A 326 6.05 -11.93 -27.76
N ASP A 327 6.49 -13.10 -28.22
CA ASP A 327 5.95 -14.41 -27.81
C ASP A 327 6.60 -14.97 -26.52
N ALA A 328 7.61 -14.30 -25.98
CA ALA A 328 8.29 -14.72 -24.77
C ALA A 328 8.18 -13.65 -23.68
N PHE A 329 8.07 -14.08 -22.44
CA PHE A 329 8.04 -13.13 -21.30
C PHE A 329 9.31 -12.25 -21.27
N PRO A 330 9.23 -10.94 -20.90
CA PRO A 330 10.35 -10.00 -20.96
C PRO A 330 11.37 -10.20 -19.81
N TRP A 331 11.94 -11.41 -19.71
CA TRP A 331 12.92 -11.76 -18.67
C TRP A 331 14.17 -10.87 -18.68
N GLY A 332 14.57 -10.36 -19.84
CA GLY A 332 15.69 -9.41 -19.96
C GLY A 332 15.44 -8.13 -19.15
N ASP A 333 14.26 -7.56 -19.30
CA ASP A 333 13.84 -6.36 -18.57
C ASP A 333 13.57 -6.64 -17.09
N ALA A 334 13.04 -7.82 -16.77
CA ALA A 334 12.87 -8.27 -15.39
C ALA A 334 14.22 -8.39 -14.66
N ARG A 335 15.26 -8.96 -15.31
CA ARG A 335 16.63 -8.99 -14.75
C ARG A 335 17.23 -7.61 -14.56
N LYS A 336 17.06 -6.72 -15.55
CA LYS A 336 17.51 -5.32 -15.47
C LYS A 336 16.87 -4.61 -14.30
N SER A 337 15.56 -4.75 -14.15
CA SER A 337 14.79 -4.16 -13.04
C SER A 337 15.25 -4.72 -11.68
N ARG A 338 15.46 -6.03 -11.57
CA ARG A 338 16.05 -6.64 -10.37
C ARG A 338 17.41 -6.03 -10.02
N ALA A 339 18.30 -5.88 -11.00
CA ALA A 339 19.60 -5.27 -10.78
C ALA A 339 19.51 -3.83 -10.29
N THR A 340 18.49 -3.06 -10.73
CA THR A 340 18.22 -1.71 -10.23
C THR A 340 17.75 -1.75 -8.78
N ILE A 341 16.85 -2.67 -8.40
CA ILE A 341 16.42 -2.88 -7.02
C ILE A 341 17.63 -3.24 -6.15
N GLU A 342 18.44 -4.21 -6.53
CA GLU A 342 19.64 -4.65 -5.78
C GLU A 342 20.64 -3.51 -5.60
N ARG A 343 20.87 -2.70 -6.63
CA ARG A 343 21.72 -1.51 -6.56
C ARG A 343 21.16 -0.48 -5.58
N THR A 344 19.85 -0.28 -5.55
CA THR A 344 19.22 0.63 -4.58
C THR A 344 19.34 0.08 -3.17
N LEU A 345 19.12 -1.22 -3.00
CA LEU A 345 19.30 -1.89 -1.70
C LEU A 345 20.75 -1.77 -1.18
N SER A 346 21.75 -1.93 -2.05
CA SER A 346 23.17 -1.81 -1.66
C SER A 346 23.56 -0.41 -1.21
N ARG A 347 22.83 0.62 -1.66
CA ARG A 347 23.01 2.02 -1.24
C ARG A 347 22.41 2.33 0.12
N ARG A 348 21.65 1.40 0.71
CA ARG A 348 21.03 1.55 2.04
C ARG A 348 20.31 2.88 2.22
N GLY A 349 19.38 3.23 1.32
CA GLY A 349 18.60 4.47 1.37
C GLY A 349 19.34 5.75 1.00
N LYS A 350 20.59 5.68 0.53
CA LYS A 350 21.32 6.82 0.02
C LYS A 350 20.85 7.22 -1.38
N ASN A 351 20.70 8.54 -1.62
CA ASN A 351 20.30 9.09 -2.92
C ASN A 351 18.89 8.62 -3.38
N THR A 352 17.90 8.74 -2.51
CA THR A 352 16.48 8.49 -2.79
C THR A 352 15.69 9.79 -2.83
N GLY A 353 14.52 9.78 -3.49
CA GLY A 353 13.59 10.91 -3.48
C GLY A 353 13.10 11.23 -2.07
N VAL A 354 12.83 10.19 -1.25
CA VAL A 354 12.48 10.33 0.17
C VAL A 354 13.58 11.09 0.93
N GLY A 355 14.85 10.80 0.68
CA GLY A 355 15.96 11.50 1.31
C GLY A 355 16.07 13.00 0.95
N LEU A 356 15.37 13.45 -0.09
CA LEU A 356 15.30 14.86 -0.49
C LEU A 356 14.17 15.62 0.21
N LEU A 357 13.20 14.94 0.82
CA LEU A 357 12.07 15.59 1.49
C LEU A 357 12.52 16.51 2.64
N LYS A 358 13.64 16.22 3.28
CA LYS A 358 14.22 17.07 4.33
C LYS A 358 14.67 18.47 3.84
N TYR A 359 14.74 18.69 2.53
CA TYR A 359 15.07 19.99 1.91
C TYR A 359 13.82 20.72 1.39
N VAL A 360 12.63 20.20 1.70
CA VAL A 360 11.36 20.86 1.37
C VAL A 360 10.97 21.76 2.54
N ASP A 361 11.05 23.07 2.33
CA ASP A 361 10.73 24.06 3.36
C ASP A 361 9.22 24.18 3.59
N ASN A 362 8.42 24.11 2.52
CA ASN A 362 6.96 24.20 2.58
C ASN A 362 6.32 23.08 1.76
N PHE A 363 5.77 22.06 2.45
CA PHE A 363 5.17 20.92 1.81
C PHE A 363 3.87 21.27 1.07
N GLN A 364 3.10 22.26 1.53
CA GLN A 364 1.88 22.70 0.84
C GLN A 364 2.20 23.34 -0.51
N GLU A 365 3.12 24.31 -0.53
CA GLU A 365 3.57 24.93 -1.77
C GLU A 365 4.21 23.92 -2.72
N PHE A 366 5.01 22.99 -2.17
CA PHE A 366 5.62 21.91 -2.93
C PHE A 366 4.58 21.05 -3.65
N MET A 367 3.50 20.70 -2.97
CA MET A 367 2.43 19.88 -3.56
C MET A 367 1.56 20.68 -4.53
N GLN A 368 1.09 21.86 -4.13
CA GLN A 368 0.29 22.75 -4.99
C GLN A 368 1.03 23.15 -6.27
N GLY A 369 2.34 23.40 -6.15
CA GLY A 369 3.20 23.70 -7.28
C GLY A 369 3.36 22.56 -8.32
N LYS A 370 2.81 21.36 -8.05
CA LYS A 370 2.75 20.26 -9.03
C LYS A 370 1.50 20.30 -9.91
N LEU A 371 0.44 21.00 -9.51
CA LEU A 371 -0.80 21.06 -10.29
C LEU A 371 -0.56 21.58 -11.70
N GLY A 372 -1.20 20.95 -12.68
CA GLY A 372 -1.07 21.27 -14.09
C GLY A 372 0.26 20.87 -14.75
N LYS A 373 1.22 20.34 -13.98
CA LYS A 373 2.47 19.79 -14.51
C LYS A 373 2.27 18.33 -14.98
N ASP A 374 3.20 17.87 -15.79
CA ASP A 374 3.25 16.48 -16.19
C ASP A 374 3.64 15.60 -15.00
N ARG A 375 3.11 14.36 -14.98
CA ARG A 375 3.54 13.33 -14.03
C ARG A 375 4.96 12.88 -14.35
N GLY A 376 5.70 12.47 -13.31
CA GLY A 376 7.06 11.95 -13.47
C GLY A 376 7.09 10.50 -13.94
N GLU A 377 6.10 9.71 -13.53
CA GLU A 377 6.08 8.26 -13.69
C GLU A 377 4.83 7.78 -14.45
N SER A 378 5.01 6.69 -15.19
CA SER A 378 3.94 6.01 -15.91
C SER A 378 3.14 5.10 -14.98
N PHE A 379 3.85 4.33 -14.15
CA PHE A 379 3.24 3.40 -13.20
C PHE A 379 4.05 3.27 -11.92
N GLU A 380 3.38 2.83 -10.87
CA GLU A 380 3.98 2.51 -9.57
C GLU A 380 3.76 1.02 -9.27
N VAL A 381 4.77 0.38 -8.65
CA VAL A 381 4.63 -0.99 -8.14
C VAL A 381 5.03 -1.02 -6.67
N SER A 382 4.05 -1.34 -5.83
CA SER A 382 4.23 -1.54 -4.39
C SER A 382 3.95 -3.01 -4.05
N ASN A 383 5.02 -3.78 -3.74
CA ASN A 383 4.90 -5.18 -3.38
C ASN A 383 5.29 -5.39 -1.91
N VAL A 384 4.30 -5.75 -1.08
CA VAL A 384 4.50 -6.03 0.35
C VAL A 384 4.88 -7.50 0.63
N GLY A 385 5.02 -8.30 -0.43
CA GLY A 385 5.49 -9.68 -0.35
C GLY A 385 4.40 -10.66 0.05
N VAL A 386 4.76 -11.63 0.86
CA VAL A 386 3.87 -12.69 1.33
C VAL A 386 3.41 -12.36 2.75
N LEU A 387 2.11 -12.40 2.97
CA LEU A 387 1.59 -12.51 4.33
C LEU A 387 1.73 -13.99 4.71
N ASN A 388 2.72 -14.28 5.51
CA ASN A 388 2.98 -15.62 5.99
C ASN A 388 2.80 -15.61 7.51
N PRO A 389 1.55 -15.59 7.99
CA PRO A 389 1.32 -15.84 9.39
C PRO A 389 1.92 -17.20 9.69
N LYS A 390 2.35 -17.43 10.91
CA LYS A 390 2.72 -18.76 11.40
C LYS A 390 1.44 -19.63 11.39
N GLN A 391 0.89 -19.87 10.21
CA GLN A 391 -0.24 -20.76 10.02
C GLN A 391 0.25 -22.14 10.37
N THR A 392 -0.23 -22.60 11.48
CA THR A 392 -0.35 -24.04 11.71
C THR A 392 -1.51 -24.50 10.84
N GLU A 393 -1.37 -25.65 10.17
CA GLU A 393 -2.50 -26.38 9.55
C GLU A 393 -3.50 -26.87 10.64
N ASP A 394 -3.53 -26.19 11.76
CA ASP A 394 -4.34 -26.51 12.91
C ASP A 394 -5.74 -25.88 12.73
N PRO A 395 -6.77 -26.69 12.42
CA PRO A 395 -8.12 -26.20 12.22
C PRO A 395 -8.75 -25.61 13.50
N SER A 396 -8.09 -25.82 14.65
CA SER A 396 -8.50 -25.20 15.91
C SER A 396 -8.08 -23.72 16.05
N ARG A 397 -7.40 -23.15 15.03
CA ARG A 397 -6.96 -21.76 15.04
C ARG A 397 -7.70 -20.92 14.01
N PRO A 398 -7.95 -19.63 14.28
CA PRO A 398 -8.37 -18.68 13.24
C PRO A 398 -7.41 -18.75 12.06
N GLN A 399 -7.98 -18.77 10.85
CA GLN A 399 -7.23 -18.85 9.60
C GLN A 399 -7.35 -17.54 8.85
N ILE A 400 -6.27 -17.16 8.13
CA ILE A 400 -6.27 -16.06 7.19
C ILE A 400 -6.05 -16.62 5.78
N GLY A 401 -6.93 -16.26 4.85
CA GLY A 401 -6.88 -16.71 3.46
C GLY A 401 -6.41 -15.63 2.50
N ARG A 402 -7.29 -15.25 1.57
CA ARG A 402 -7.02 -14.22 0.57
C ARG A 402 -6.76 -12.87 1.21
N VAL A 403 -5.74 -12.18 0.71
CA VAL A 403 -5.37 -10.84 1.17
C VAL A 403 -5.26 -9.93 -0.04
N MET A 404 -5.75 -8.69 0.06
CA MET A 404 -5.61 -7.67 -0.96
C MET A 404 -4.94 -6.43 -0.35
N PHE A 405 -3.96 -5.89 -1.05
CA PHE A 405 -3.35 -4.60 -0.77
C PHE A 405 -3.76 -3.62 -1.85
N SER A 406 -4.21 -2.44 -1.46
CA SER A 406 -4.57 -1.34 -2.37
C SER A 406 -4.26 0.01 -1.74
N GLN A 407 -4.23 1.05 -2.56
CA GLN A 407 -3.97 2.41 -2.11
C GLN A 407 -4.66 3.42 -3.01
N THR A 408 -4.93 4.61 -2.49
CA THR A 408 -5.35 5.75 -3.31
C THR A 408 -4.31 5.97 -4.42
N PRO A 409 -4.68 6.17 -5.69
CA PRO A 409 -3.73 6.59 -6.71
C PRO A 409 -3.20 7.98 -6.36
N SER A 410 -1.89 8.17 -6.38
CA SER A 410 -1.31 9.48 -6.09
C SER A 410 -1.58 10.47 -7.22
N ALA A 411 -2.23 11.59 -6.91
CA ALA A 411 -2.47 12.63 -7.92
C ALA A 411 -1.16 13.17 -8.53
N SER A 412 -0.07 13.17 -7.77
CA SER A 412 1.21 13.78 -8.15
C SER A 412 2.32 12.82 -8.55
N SER A 413 2.03 11.50 -8.60
CA SER A 413 3.01 10.47 -8.97
C SER A 413 2.60 9.78 -10.28
N ALA A 414 2.51 8.46 -10.28
CA ALA A 414 2.24 7.64 -11.46
C ALA A 414 0.79 7.74 -11.96
N ALA A 415 0.60 7.44 -13.25
CA ALA A 415 -0.75 7.34 -13.85
C ALA A 415 -1.49 6.08 -13.40
N LEU A 416 -0.77 5.00 -13.11
CA LEU A 416 -1.29 3.70 -12.68
C LEU A 416 -0.52 3.22 -11.45
N ALA A 417 -1.21 2.82 -10.39
CA ALA A 417 -0.61 2.20 -9.22
C ALA A 417 -0.99 0.71 -9.13
N VAL A 418 0.00 -0.15 -8.95
CA VAL A 418 -0.18 -1.60 -8.81
C VAL A 418 0.38 -2.02 -7.45
N SER A 419 -0.52 -2.41 -6.58
CA SER A 419 -0.23 -2.91 -5.23
C SER A 419 -0.34 -4.42 -5.21
N SER A 420 0.67 -5.14 -4.72
CA SER A 420 0.68 -6.60 -4.76
C SER A 420 0.98 -7.23 -3.40
N ILE A 421 0.29 -8.33 -3.12
CA ILE A 421 0.47 -9.16 -1.93
C ILE A 421 0.10 -10.60 -2.26
N THR A 422 0.75 -11.56 -1.60
CA THR A 422 0.34 -12.97 -1.63
C THR A 422 -0.24 -13.33 -0.27
N GLY A 423 -1.47 -13.86 -0.26
CA GLY A 423 -2.16 -14.26 0.96
C GLY A 423 -1.73 -15.61 1.52
N GLY A 424 -2.34 -16.00 2.63
CA GLY A 424 -2.12 -17.30 3.28
C GLY A 424 -2.60 -18.49 2.43
N ASP A 425 -3.54 -18.24 1.53
CA ASP A 425 -4.05 -19.20 0.52
C ASP A 425 -3.12 -19.38 -0.71
N GLY A 426 -2.01 -18.62 -0.76
CA GLY A 426 -1.03 -18.66 -1.85
C GLY A 426 -1.41 -17.87 -3.11
N PHE A 427 -2.59 -17.25 -3.14
CA PHE A 427 -3.00 -16.40 -4.26
C PHE A 427 -2.21 -15.09 -4.27
N LEU A 428 -1.71 -14.69 -5.45
CA LEU A 428 -1.14 -13.37 -5.66
C LEU A 428 -2.25 -12.43 -6.10
N ILE A 429 -2.51 -11.42 -5.28
CA ILE A 429 -3.53 -10.41 -5.55
C ILE A 429 -2.86 -9.10 -5.97
N LEU A 430 -3.37 -8.50 -7.06
CA LEU A 430 -2.98 -7.16 -7.48
C LEU A 430 -4.18 -6.22 -7.30
N GLY A 431 -4.02 -5.20 -6.46
CA GLY A 431 -4.92 -4.06 -6.38
C GLY A 431 -4.42 -2.96 -7.33
N ILE A 432 -5.15 -2.72 -8.39
CA ILE A 432 -4.78 -1.74 -9.41
C ILE A 432 -5.66 -0.52 -9.25
N THR A 433 -5.04 0.65 -9.06
CA THR A 433 -5.75 1.91 -8.87
C THR A 433 -5.25 2.99 -9.82
N TRP A 434 -6.18 3.83 -10.27
CA TRP A 434 -5.88 5.03 -11.05
C TRP A 434 -6.90 6.13 -10.78
N GLN A 435 -6.53 7.35 -11.08
CA GLN A 435 -7.44 8.49 -11.01
C GLN A 435 -8.29 8.54 -12.29
N LYS A 436 -9.61 8.62 -12.17
CA LYS A 436 -10.51 8.79 -13.32
C LYS A 436 -10.09 10.01 -14.14
N GLY A 437 -9.97 9.83 -15.45
CA GLY A 437 -9.52 10.88 -16.37
C GLY A 437 -7.99 11.01 -16.53
N VAL A 438 -7.19 10.14 -15.90
CA VAL A 438 -5.72 10.12 -16.10
C VAL A 438 -5.34 9.50 -17.44
N ALA A 439 -6.17 8.63 -17.97
CA ALA A 439 -6.13 8.02 -19.30
C ALA A 439 -7.55 7.61 -19.69
N GLU A 440 -7.75 7.18 -20.94
CA GLU A 440 -9.02 6.60 -21.39
C GLU A 440 -9.31 5.32 -20.60
N PRO A 441 -10.55 5.10 -20.13
CA PRO A 441 -10.89 3.95 -19.28
C PRO A 441 -10.52 2.62 -19.92
N GLU A 442 -10.73 2.45 -21.21
CA GLU A 442 -10.49 1.23 -21.98
C GLU A 442 -9.00 0.84 -22.01
N LEU A 443 -8.10 1.82 -21.87
CA LEU A 443 -6.67 1.56 -21.84
C LEU A 443 -6.30 0.66 -20.64
N PHE A 444 -6.79 1.00 -19.46
CA PHE A 444 -6.41 0.24 -18.27
C PHE A 444 -7.08 -1.13 -18.21
N ASP A 445 -8.31 -1.27 -18.66
CA ASP A 445 -8.96 -2.58 -18.74
C ASP A 445 -8.19 -3.49 -19.73
N ALA A 446 -7.78 -2.98 -20.90
CA ALA A 446 -6.96 -3.73 -21.86
C ALA A 446 -5.54 -4.07 -21.33
N VAL A 447 -4.92 -3.16 -20.58
CA VAL A 447 -3.63 -3.39 -19.89
C VAL A 447 -3.77 -4.49 -18.84
N ILE A 448 -4.85 -4.50 -18.07
CA ILE A 448 -5.16 -5.51 -17.05
C ILE A 448 -5.30 -6.89 -17.70
N ASP A 449 -6.10 -7.00 -18.76
CA ASP A 449 -6.29 -8.27 -19.49
C ASP A 449 -4.97 -8.83 -20.05
N THR A 450 -4.14 -7.95 -20.58
CA THR A 450 -2.81 -8.34 -21.08
C THR A 450 -1.90 -8.77 -19.93
N LEU A 451 -1.91 -8.05 -18.81
CA LEU A 451 -1.10 -8.40 -17.64
C LEU A 451 -1.46 -9.77 -17.07
N VAL A 452 -2.76 -10.10 -16.98
CA VAL A 452 -3.22 -11.43 -16.56
C VAL A 452 -2.66 -12.52 -17.47
N LYS A 453 -2.78 -12.35 -18.81
CA LYS A 453 -2.26 -13.30 -19.79
C LYS A 453 -0.73 -13.46 -19.66
N GLU A 454 0.01 -12.36 -19.52
CA GLU A 454 1.47 -12.38 -19.34
C GLU A 454 1.87 -13.17 -18.09
N LEU A 455 1.17 -13.01 -16.97
CA LEU A 455 1.48 -13.72 -15.74
C LEU A 455 1.16 -15.22 -15.83
N HIS A 456 0.06 -15.59 -16.48
CA HIS A 456 -0.27 -17.00 -16.74
C HIS A 456 0.74 -17.67 -17.66
N ASN A 457 1.14 -17.03 -18.75
CA ASN A 457 2.15 -17.54 -19.67
C ASN A 457 3.52 -17.68 -18.98
N ALA A 458 3.89 -16.70 -18.16
CA ALA A 458 5.16 -16.73 -17.42
C ALA A 458 5.20 -17.80 -16.31
N ALA A 459 4.06 -18.37 -15.93
CA ALA A 459 3.97 -19.42 -14.92
C ALA A 459 4.13 -20.85 -15.48
N GLN A 460 3.95 -21.02 -16.79
CA GLN A 460 4.16 -22.28 -17.51
C GLN A 460 5.65 -22.55 -17.73
#